data_b6a12cf1565ef5e8fe8ed5db2a9a3ea5
#
_entry.id   b6a12cf1565ef5e8fe8ed5db2a9a3ea5
#
_cell.length_a   1.000
_cell.length_b   1.000
_cell.length_c   1.000
_cell.angle_alpha   90.00
_cell.angle_beta   90.00
_cell.angle_gamma   90.00
#
_symmetry.space_group_name_H-M   'P 1'
#
loop_
_entity.id
_entity.type
_entity.pdbx_description
1 polymer ?
#
loop_
_entity_poly.entity_id
_entity_poly.type
_entity_poly.pdbx_seq_one_letter_code
_entity_poly.pdbx_strand_id
1 'polypeptide(L)'
;MNLKRLFLISTAAVVPTGALAADPQVDLRTSAGTIRLELYPAKAPKTVENFLQYVRDGHYNGTVFHRVIDGFMIQGGGFDASFKQKQTRKPIANEAKAGASAGLKNDIGTVAMARTSDPDSATAQFFINVNDNAFLNAGDPKGDGVGYAVFGKVVSGMDVVTKIAKTPTGSGGPFQRDVPRPVVVIEQASVVGGK
;
A
#
# COMPACT_ATOMS: atom_id res chain seq x y z
N MET A 1 8.07 31.94 70.65
CA MET A 1 7.59 30.65 70.11
C MET A 1 7.28 30.81 68.63
N ASN A 2 8.29 30.55 67.75
CA ASN A 2 8.22 30.85 66.31
C ASN A 2 7.85 29.58 65.53
N LEU A 3 6.64 29.59 64.97
CA LEU A 3 6.12 28.49 64.17
C LEU A 3 6.55 28.70 62.70
N LYS A 4 7.57 27.98 62.23
CA LYS A 4 7.98 27.97 60.80
C LYS A 4 6.97 27.13 60.01
N ARG A 5 6.18 27.78 59.16
CA ARG A 5 5.32 27.12 58.16
C ARG A 5 6.19 26.61 57.04
N LEU A 6 6.24 25.29 56.85
CA LEU A 6 6.86 24.60 55.74
C LEU A 6 5.88 24.56 54.55
N PHE A 7 6.17 25.29 53.49
CA PHE A 7 5.42 25.18 52.23
C PHE A 7 5.96 23.99 51.42
N LEU A 8 5.16 22.95 51.29
CA LEU A 8 5.44 21.88 50.33
C LEU A 8 5.02 22.36 48.92
N ILE A 9 5.99 22.58 48.05
CA ILE A 9 5.75 22.83 46.62
C ILE A 9 5.63 21.48 45.94
N SER A 10 4.41 21.08 45.59
CA SER A 10 4.14 19.88 44.78
C SER A 10 4.41 20.24 43.31
N THR A 11 5.51 19.78 42.77
CA THR A 11 5.80 19.86 41.32
C THR A 11 5.04 18.75 40.61
N ALA A 12 3.93 19.11 39.96
CA ALA A 12 3.23 18.19 39.05
C ALA A 12 4.10 17.96 37.78
N ALA A 13 4.60 16.76 37.62
CA ALA A 13 5.29 16.35 36.41
C ALA A 13 4.28 16.30 35.26
N VAL A 14 4.38 17.20 34.30
CA VAL A 14 3.66 17.16 33.03
C VAL A 14 4.30 16.04 32.19
N VAL A 15 3.66 14.87 32.11
CA VAL A 15 4.02 13.81 31.18
C VAL A 15 3.55 14.26 29.80
N PRO A 16 4.46 14.47 28.82
CA PRO A 16 4.04 14.80 27.47
C PRO A 16 3.29 13.56 26.89
N THR A 17 2.01 13.70 26.67
CA THR A 17 1.23 12.77 25.84
C THR A 17 1.78 12.87 24.42
N GLY A 18 2.66 11.95 24.04
CA GLY A 18 3.11 11.80 22.66
C GLY A 18 1.89 11.60 21.77
N ALA A 19 1.55 12.58 20.95
CA ALA A 19 0.57 12.42 19.90
C ALA A 19 1.07 11.28 18.99
N LEU A 20 0.31 10.18 18.88
CA LEU A 20 0.55 9.18 17.88
C LEU A 20 0.51 9.88 16.52
N ALA A 21 1.61 9.83 15.78
CA ALA A 21 1.64 10.37 14.43
C ALA A 21 0.54 9.66 13.62
N ALA A 22 -0.26 10.44 12.89
CA ALA A 22 -1.29 9.87 12.03
C ALA A 22 -0.63 8.97 10.97
N ASP A 23 -1.31 7.88 10.63
CA ASP A 23 -0.87 6.98 9.58
C ASP A 23 -0.64 7.76 8.27
N PRO A 24 0.49 7.55 7.58
CA PRO A 24 0.82 8.30 6.37
C PRO A 24 -0.17 7.98 5.26
N GLN A 25 -0.53 9.01 4.50
CA GLN A 25 -1.41 8.88 3.34
C GLN A 25 -0.66 9.20 2.05
N VAL A 26 -1.02 8.52 0.97
CA VAL A 26 -0.46 8.71 -0.38
C VAL A 26 -1.58 8.89 -1.38
N ASP A 27 -1.49 9.93 -2.21
CA ASP A 27 -2.35 10.12 -3.37
C ASP A 27 -1.69 9.50 -4.61
N LEU A 28 -2.43 8.62 -5.26
CA LEU A 28 -2.15 8.11 -6.60
C LEU A 28 -3.07 8.84 -7.58
N ARG A 29 -2.57 9.90 -8.23
CA ARG A 29 -3.29 10.57 -9.30
C ARG A 29 -3.13 9.73 -10.56
N THR A 30 -4.24 9.21 -11.07
CA THR A 30 -4.28 8.37 -12.25
C THR A 30 -5.05 9.03 -13.39
N SER A 31 -4.87 8.53 -14.62
CA SER A 31 -5.66 8.95 -15.77
C SER A 31 -7.18 8.63 -15.63
N ALA A 32 -7.57 7.81 -14.64
CA ALA A 32 -8.97 7.47 -14.36
C ALA A 32 -9.57 8.25 -13.18
N GLY A 33 -8.74 8.96 -12.39
CA GLY A 33 -9.09 9.69 -11.17
C GLY A 33 -8.04 9.49 -10.07
N THR A 34 -8.25 10.09 -8.91
CA THR A 34 -7.34 10.01 -7.77
C THR A 34 -7.77 8.92 -6.79
N ILE A 35 -6.81 8.11 -6.33
CA ILE A 35 -6.97 7.08 -5.31
C ILE A 35 -6.11 7.51 -4.12
N ARG A 36 -6.69 7.61 -2.92
CA ARG A 36 -5.94 7.89 -1.68
C ARG A 36 -5.80 6.63 -0.87
N LEU A 37 -4.56 6.33 -0.52
CA LEU A 37 -4.16 5.21 0.34
C LEU A 37 -3.82 5.73 1.74
N GLU A 38 -4.25 5.03 2.77
CA GLU A 38 -3.75 5.13 4.14
C GLU A 38 -2.85 3.92 4.41
N LEU A 39 -1.65 4.16 4.93
CA LEU A 39 -0.63 3.12 5.11
C LEU A 39 -0.46 2.78 6.60
N TYR A 40 -0.12 1.54 6.92
CA TYR A 40 -0.06 1.00 8.28
C TYR A 40 1.38 0.69 8.73
N PRO A 41 2.23 1.69 9.03
CA PRO A 41 3.64 1.47 9.41
C PRO A 41 3.81 0.67 10.70
N ALA A 42 2.85 0.74 11.63
CA ALA A 42 2.88 -0.05 12.85
C ALA A 42 2.66 -1.56 12.60
N LYS A 43 2.03 -1.93 11.47
CA LYS A 43 1.66 -3.33 11.16
C LYS A 43 2.52 -3.96 10.06
N ALA A 44 3.07 -3.15 9.16
CA ALA A 44 3.92 -3.58 8.05
C ALA A 44 5.04 -2.54 7.81
N PRO A 45 5.96 -2.34 8.79
CA PRO A 45 6.92 -1.23 8.77
C PRO A 45 7.87 -1.25 7.58
N LYS A 46 8.43 -2.41 7.22
CA LYS A 46 9.37 -2.53 6.09
C LYS A 46 8.66 -2.31 4.76
N THR A 47 7.45 -2.82 4.63
CA THR A 47 6.64 -2.69 3.41
C THR A 47 6.21 -1.24 3.21
N VAL A 48 5.74 -0.57 4.26
CA VAL A 48 5.35 0.85 4.20
C VAL A 48 6.55 1.73 3.86
N GLU A 49 7.70 1.54 4.53
CA GLU A 49 8.90 2.34 4.22
C GLU A 49 9.39 2.13 2.78
N ASN A 50 9.41 0.88 2.30
CA ASN A 50 9.74 0.55 0.91
C ASN A 50 8.81 1.27 -0.07
N PHE A 51 7.49 1.22 0.15
CA PHE A 51 6.52 1.89 -0.71
C PHE A 51 6.69 3.40 -0.70
N LEU A 52 6.81 4.01 0.49
CA LEU A 52 7.03 5.46 0.64
C LEU A 52 8.33 5.92 -0.02
N GLN A 53 9.38 5.09 0.02
CA GLN A 53 10.64 5.42 -0.64
C GLN A 53 10.47 5.46 -2.17
N TYR A 54 9.73 4.51 -2.77
CA TYR A 54 9.39 4.55 -4.19
C TYR A 54 8.51 5.76 -4.55
N VAL A 55 7.60 6.17 -3.67
CA VAL A 55 6.79 7.38 -3.85
C VAL A 55 7.68 8.62 -3.87
N ARG A 56 8.59 8.77 -2.89
CA ARG A 56 9.52 9.92 -2.78
C ARG A 56 10.49 9.99 -3.95
N ASP A 57 10.94 8.84 -4.45
CA ASP A 57 11.83 8.75 -5.64
C ASP A 57 11.08 9.03 -6.96
N GLY A 58 9.76 9.24 -6.92
CA GLY A 58 8.95 9.42 -8.12
C GLY A 58 8.87 8.18 -9.01
N HIS A 59 9.20 7.00 -8.48
CA HIS A 59 9.21 5.74 -9.24
C HIS A 59 7.87 5.44 -9.88
N TYR A 60 6.77 5.67 -9.16
CA TYR A 60 5.43 5.36 -9.64
C TYR A 60 4.92 6.31 -10.72
N ASN A 61 5.53 7.49 -10.88
CA ASN A 61 5.12 8.46 -11.90
C ASN A 61 5.35 7.88 -13.30
N GLY A 62 4.30 7.87 -14.12
CA GLY A 62 4.29 7.28 -15.46
C GLY A 62 4.20 5.76 -15.49
N THR A 63 4.04 5.07 -14.35
CA THR A 63 3.76 3.63 -14.34
C THR A 63 2.29 3.35 -14.62
N VAL A 64 1.97 2.11 -14.99
CA VAL A 64 0.63 1.71 -15.37
C VAL A 64 0.07 0.61 -14.46
N PHE A 65 -1.25 0.52 -14.39
CA PHE A 65 -1.92 -0.70 -13.97
C PHE A 65 -1.87 -1.69 -15.14
N HIS A 66 -0.87 -2.57 -15.11
CA HIS A 66 -0.58 -3.49 -16.22
C HIS A 66 -1.37 -4.81 -16.15
N ARG A 67 -2.00 -5.09 -15.02
CA ARG A 67 -2.85 -6.28 -14.82
C ARG A 67 -4.08 -5.92 -14.02
N VAL A 68 -5.25 -6.08 -14.63
CA VAL A 68 -6.56 -5.75 -14.08
C VAL A 68 -7.48 -6.95 -14.27
N ILE A 69 -8.03 -7.46 -13.18
CA ILE A 69 -8.97 -8.58 -13.20
C ILE A 69 -10.19 -8.17 -12.35
N ASP A 70 -11.33 -7.99 -13.00
CA ASP A 70 -12.59 -7.66 -12.34
C ASP A 70 -12.96 -8.75 -11.32
N GLY A 71 -13.48 -8.33 -10.16
CA GLY A 71 -13.80 -9.23 -9.05
C GLY A 71 -12.59 -9.82 -8.33
N PHE A 72 -11.34 -9.38 -8.66
CA PHE A 72 -10.13 -9.83 -8.00
C PHE A 72 -9.26 -8.66 -7.52
N MET A 73 -8.47 -8.04 -8.43
CA MET A 73 -7.54 -6.96 -8.05
C MET A 73 -7.13 -6.10 -9.25
N ILE A 74 -6.56 -4.93 -8.98
CA ILE A 74 -5.82 -4.12 -9.94
C ILE A 74 -4.36 -4.03 -9.51
N GLN A 75 -3.41 -4.38 -10.39
CA GLN A 75 -1.97 -4.45 -10.09
C GLN A 75 -1.19 -3.47 -10.96
N GLY A 76 -0.27 -2.72 -10.34
CA GLY A 76 0.53 -1.70 -11.00
C GLY A 76 1.89 -1.45 -10.36
N GLY A 77 2.54 -0.36 -10.80
CA GLY A 77 3.76 0.16 -10.19
C GLY A 77 5.08 -0.44 -10.69
N GLY A 78 5.04 -1.37 -11.66
CA GLY A 78 6.25 -2.04 -12.16
C GLY A 78 6.67 -1.67 -13.58
N PHE A 79 5.75 -1.19 -14.40
CA PHE A 79 5.96 -0.96 -15.84
C PHE A 79 5.52 0.45 -16.23
N ASP A 80 6.23 1.07 -17.15
CA ASP A 80 5.84 2.34 -17.76
C ASP A 80 4.74 2.15 -18.83
N ALA A 81 4.29 3.26 -19.43
CA ALA A 81 3.24 3.23 -20.45
C ALA A 81 3.63 2.51 -21.75
N SER A 82 4.92 2.27 -21.98
CA SER A 82 5.45 1.44 -23.09
C SER A 82 5.61 -0.04 -22.68
N PHE A 83 5.18 -0.40 -21.46
CA PHE A 83 5.34 -1.72 -20.82
C PHE A 83 6.79 -2.14 -20.60
N LYS A 84 7.71 -1.20 -20.54
CA LYS A 84 9.07 -1.45 -20.12
C LYS A 84 9.11 -1.50 -18.58
N GLN A 85 9.71 -2.57 -18.04
CA GLN A 85 9.89 -2.71 -16.60
C GLN A 85 10.84 -1.63 -16.08
N LYS A 86 10.43 -0.91 -15.03
CA LYS A 86 11.29 0.06 -14.35
C LYS A 86 12.27 -0.63 -13.41
N GLN A 87 13.46 -0.07 -13.27
CA GLN A 87 14.46 -0.57 -12.33
C GLN A 87 13.93 -0.48 -10.90
N THR A 88 14.22 -1.51 -10.11
CA THR A 88 13.78 -1.60 -8.73
C THR A 88 14.95 -1.59 -7.75
N ARG A 89 14.69 -1.27 -6.50
CA ARG A 89 15.57 -1.48 -5.37
C ARG A 89 15.69 -2.97 -5.05
N LYS A 90 16.53 -3.33 -4.08
CA LYS A 90 16.59 -4.70 -3.55
C LYS A 90 15.21 -5.13 -3.00
N PRO A 91 14.86 -6.40 -3.12
CA PRO A 91 13.63 -6.92 -2.54
C PRO A 91 13.61 -6.80 -1.00
N ILE A 92 12.40 -6.87 -0.46
CA ILE A 92 12.15 -6.81 0.99
C ILE A 92 11.58 -8.13 1.51
N ALA A 93 11.81 -8.40 2.80
CA ALA A 93 11.21 -9.54 3.49
C ALA A 93 9.67 -9.43 3.52
N ASN A 94 9.00 -10.56 3.39
CA ASN A 94 7.55 -10.64 3.43
C ASN A 94 7.00 -10.42 4.84
N GLU A 95 6.15 -9.42 5.01
CA GLU A 95 5.48 -9.12 6.29
C GLU A 95 4.05 -9.67 6.38
N ALA A 96 3.60 -10.53 5.42
CA ALA A 96 2.23 -11.02 5.39
C ALA A 96 1.82 -11.73 6.70
N LYS A 97 2.69 -12.57 7.26
CA LYS A 97 2.42 -13.29 8.52
C LYS A 97 2.30 -12.34 9.71
N ALA A 98 3.21 -11.37 9.82
CA ALA A 98 3.16 -10.36 10.89
C ALA A 98 1.93 -9.47 10.74
N GLY A 99 1.63 -9.00 9.53
CA GLY A 99 0.44 -8.22 9.22
C GLY A 99 -0.86 -8.97 9.53
N ALA A 100 -0.96 -10.24 9.17
CA ALA A 100 -2.11 -11.09 9.51
C ALA A 100 -2.31 -11.22 11.02
N SER A 101 -1.23 -11.41 11.79
CA SER A 101 -1.27 -11.43 13.26
C SER A 101 -1.72 -10.09 13.85
N ALA A 102 -1.47 -8.97 13.14
CA ALA A 102 -1.93 -7.63 13.49
C ALA A 102 -3.33 -7.30 12.92
N GLY A 103 -4.05 -8.30 12.38
CA GLY A 103 -5.41 -8.17 11.87
C GLY A 103 -5.53 -7.65 10.43
N LEU A 104 -4.43 -7.57 9.67
CA LEU A 104 -4.48 -7.20 8.24
C LEU A 104 -4.90 -8.41 7.40
N LYS A 105 -5.83 -8.18 6.48
CA LYS A 105 -6.34 -9.20 5.54
C LYS A 105 -6.41 -8.59 4.13
N ASN A 106 -6.37 -9.45 3.13
CA ASN A 106 -6.58 -9.07 1.72
C ASN A 106 -8.09 -8.90 1.43
N ASP A 107 -8.73 -8.01 2.20
CA ASP A 107 -10.14 -7.65 2.05
C ASP A 107 -10.28 -6.56 0.98
N ILE A 108 -11.49 -6.34 0.48
CA ILE A 108 -11.80 -5.29 -0.50
C ILE A 108 -11.24 -3.92 -0.07
N GLY A 109 -10.59 -3.24 -1.01
CA GLY A 109 -9.99 -1.92 -0.80
C GLY A 109 -8.61 -1.94 -0.14
N THR A 110 -8.10 -3.08 0.33
CA THR A 110 -6.74 -3.15 0.88
C THR A 110 -5.68 -3.14 -0.22
N VAL A 111 -4.50 -2.61 0.11
CA VAL A 111 -3.34 -2.59 -0.77
C VAL A 111 -2.26 -3.53 -0.24
N ALA A 112 -1.73 -4.38 -1.12
CA ALA A 112 -0.71 -5.38 -0.79
C ALA A 112 0.42 -5.40 -1.81
N MET A 113 1.60 -5.92 -1.40
CA MET A 113 2.76 -6.06 -2.29
C MET A 113 2.61 -7.28 -3.20
N ALA A 114 2.83 -7.05 -4.49
CA ALA A 114 3.01 -8.14 -5.44
C ALA A 114 4.42 -8.73 -5.29
N ARG A 115 4.55 -10.03 -5.52
CA ARG A 115 5.79 -10.80 -5.46
C ARG A 115 5.80 -11.95 -6.47
N THR A 116 6.93 -12.56 -6.67
CA THR A 116 7.06 -13.83 -7.38
C THR A 116 6.68 -15.02 -6.47
N SER A 117 6.99 -16.24 -6.87
CA SER A 117 6.88 -17.42 -6.00
C SER A 117 7.83 -17.38 -4.79
N ASP A 118 8.93 -16.63 -4.88
CA ASP A 118 9.79 -16.34 -3.73
C ASP A 118 9.08 -15.37 -2.78
N PRO A 119 8.84 -15.76 -1.52
CA PRO A 119 8.19 -14.90 -0.52
C PRO A 119 8.83 -13.52 -0.36
N ASP A 120 10.15 -13.46 -0.39
CA ASP A 120 10.95 -12.27 -0.11
C ASP A 120 11.38 -11.52 -1.38
N SER A 121 10.59 -11.62 -2.46
CA SER A 121 10.88 -11.01 -3.76
C SER A 121 10.16 -9.70 -4.04
N ALA A 122 9.35 -9.21 -3.11
CA ALA A 122 8.60 -7.96 -3.31
C ALA A 122 9.52 -6.76 -3.49
N THR A 123 9.25 -5.92 -4.48
CA THR A 123 10.01 -4.69 -4.76
C THR A 123 9.09 -3.47 -4.84
N ALA A 124 8.68 -3.04 -6.06
CA ALA A 124 7.86 -1.86 -6.28
C ALA A 124 6.39 -2.17 -6.59
N GLN A 125 6.10 -3.34 -7.18
CA GLN A 125 4.75 -3.65 -7.63
C GLN A 125 3.81 -3.88 -6.46
N PHE A 126 2.59 -3.33 -6.58
CA PHE A 126 1.52 -3.48 -5.61
C PHE A 126 0.21 -3.78 -6.31
N PHE A 127 -0.77 -4.25 -5.54
CA PHE A 127 -2.13 -4.41 -6.03
C PHE A 127 -3.15 -3.89 -5.02
N ILE A 128 -4.31 -3.49 -5.52
CA ILE A 128 -5.46 -3.11 -4.72
C ILE A 128 -6.53 -4.18 -4.90
N ASN A 129 -6.98 -4.75 -3.79
CA ASN A 129 -8.04 -5.76 -3.80
C ASN A 129 -9.39 -5.12 -4.16
N VAL A 130 -10.11 -5.69 -5.12
CA VAL A 130 -11.47 -5.26 -5.48
C VAL A 130 -12.54 -6.24 -5.00
N ASN A 131 -12.11 -7.27 -4.29
CA ASN A 131 -12.93 -8.26 -3.62
C ASN A 131 -12.22 -8.76 -2.35
N ASP A 132 -12.91 -9.52 -1.52
CA ASP A 132 -12.31 -10.23 -0.39
C ASP A 132 -11.56 -11.46 -0.89
N ASN A 133 -10.24 -11.37 -0.88
CA ASN A 133 -9.34 -12.37 -1.42
C ASN A 133 -8.66 -13.16 -0.30
N ALA A 134 -9.45 -13.85 0.54
CA ALA A 134 -8.96 -14.56 1.73
C ALA A 134 -7.82 -15.54 1.42
N PHE A 135 -7.83 -16.16 0.23
CA PHE A 135 -6.77 -17.09 -0.22
C PHE A 135 -5.39 -16.42 -0.39
N LEU A 136 -5.31 -15.09 -0.40
CA LEU A 136 -4.06 -14.33 -0.39
C LEU A 136 -3.52 -14.05 1.03
N ASN A 137 -4.25 -14.44 2.08
CA ASN A 137 -3.82 -14.24 3.46
C ASN A 137 -2.78 -15.29 3.87
N ALA A 138 -1.84 -14.90 4.71
CA ALA A 138 -0.89 -15.85 5.28
C ALA A 138 -1.62 -16.92 6.12
N GLY A 139 -1.29 -18.18 5.86
CA GLY A 139 -1.88 -19.34 6.54
C GLY A 139 -3.24 -19.79 5.98
N ASP A 140 -3.79 -19.16 4.94
CA ASP A 140 -5.01 -19.65 4.30
C ASP A 140 -4.73 -20.95 3.53
N PRO A 141 -5.50 -22.05 3.78
CA PRO A 141 -5.25 -23.36 3.16
C PRO A 141 -5.58 -23.39 1.66
N LYS A 142 -6.32 -22.42 1.14
CA LYS A 142 -6.66 -22.31 -0.30
C LYS A 142 -5.62 -21.50 -1.08
N GLY A 143 -4.67 -20.85 -0.37
CA GLY A 143 -3.60 -20.07 -0.96
C GLY A 143 -2.28 -20.83 -0.96
N ASP A 144 -1.17 -20.09 -1.08
CA ASP A 144 0.19 -20.64 -0.99
C ASP A 144 0.70 -20.81 0.45
N GLY A 145 -0.12 -20.44 1.44
CA GLY A 145 0.21 -20.46 2.87
C GLY A 145 1.16 -19.36 3.33
N VAL A 146 1.88 -18.72 2.40
CA VAL A 146 2.83 -17.62 2.68
C VAL A 146 2.10 -16.29 2.78
N GLY A 147 1.21 -16.03 1.84
CA GLY A 147 0.38 -14.83 1.74
C GLY A 147 1.09 -13.62 1.15
N TYR A 148 0.30 -12.54 0.99
CA TYR A 148 0.71 -11.26 0.43
C TYR A 148 0.61 -10.18 1.50
N ALA A 149 1.67 -9.39 1.67
CA ALA A 149 1.77 -8.40 2.72
C ALA A 149 0.86 -7.20 2.45
N VAL A 150 -0.27 -7.14 3.15
CA VAL A 150 -1.13 -5.95 3.21
C VAL A 150 -0.42 -4.88 4.02
N PHE A 151 -0.39 -3.65 3.50
CA PHE A 151 0.31 -2.54 4.14
C PHE A 151 -0.50 -1.23 4.23
N GLY A 152 -1.74 -1.24 3.75
CA GLY A 152 -2.65 -0.11 3.79
C GLY A 152 -3.99 -0.40 3.16
N LYS A 153 -4.80 0.65 3.01
CA LYS A 153 -6.10 0.58 2.33
C LYS A 153 -6.43 1.86 1.58
N VAL A 154 -7.36 1.77 0.65
CA VAL A 154 -8.02 2.92 0.00
C VAL A 154 -8.95 3.60 0.99
N VAL A 155 -8.75 4.89 1.25
CA VAL A 155 -9.61 5.73 2.11
C VAL A 155 -10.42 6.73 1.30
N SER A 156 -10.07 6.94 0.02
CA SER A 156 -10.84 7.74 -0.93
C SER A 156 -10.55 7.27 -2.37
N GLY A 157 -11.53 7.34 -3.26
CA GLY A 157 -11.39 6.93 -4.66
C GLY A 157 -11.62 5.44 -4.91
N MET A 158 -12.38 4.73 -4.07
CA MET A 158 -12.76 3.34 -4.31
C MET A 158 -13.65 3.18 -5.55
N ASP A 159 -14.41 4.20 -5.90
CA ASP A 159 -15.15 4.31 -7.17
C ASP A 159 -14.20 4.33 -8.38
N VAL A 160 -13.06 5.04 -8.27
CA VAL A 160 -12.00 5.04 -9.29
C VAL A 160 -11.39 3.65 -9.42
N VAL A 161 -11.07 2.98 -8.30
CA VAL A 161 -10.56 1.59 -8.30
C VAL A 161 -11.54 0.65 -8.99
N THR A 162 -12.84 0.76 -8.66
CA THR A 162 -13.90 -0.05 -9.29
C THR A 162 -14.03 0.24 -10.79
N LYS A 163 -13.93 1.51 -11.19
CA LYS A 163 -13.93 1.91 -12.60
C LYS A 163 -12.75 1.29 -13.37
N ILE A 164 -11.55 1.31 -12.77
CA ILE A 164 -10.37 0.67 -13.36
C ILE A 164 -10.59 -0.84 -13.48
N ALA A 165 -11.08 -1.49 -12.42
CA ALA A 165 -11.33 -2.93 -12.41
C ALA A 165 -12.31 -3.39 -13.50
N LYS A 166 -13.30 -2.56 -13.84
CA LYS A 166 -14.30 -2.84 -14.88
C LYS A 166 -13.89 -2.40 -16.29
N THR A 167 -12.69 -1.82 -16.44
CA THR A 167 -12.16 -1.46 -17.76
C THR A 167 -11.98 -2.73 -18.60
N PRO A 168 -12.44 -2.77 -19.86
CA PRO A 168 -12.18 -3.89 -20.77
C PRO A 168 -10.70 -4.19 -20.85
N THR A 169 -10.30 -5.45 -20.82
CA THR A 169 -8.91 -5.88 -20.85
C THR A 169 -8.54 -6.64 -22.12
N GLY A 170 -7.27 -6.68 -22.45
CA GLY A 170 -6.71 -7.41 -23.58
C GLY A 170 -5.20 -7.62 -23.41
N SER A 171 -4.51 -7.91 -24.52
CA SER A 171 -3.04 -8.00 -24.53
C SER A 171 -2.42 -6.61 -24.53
N GLY A 172 -1.18 -6.45 -24.03
CA GLY A 172 -0.42 -5.20 -24.09
C GLY A 172 1.06 -5.44 -23.72
N GLY A 173 1.99 -4.91 -24.49
CA GLY A 173 3.41 -5.18 -24.31
C GLY A 173 3.72 -6.67 -24.24
N PRO A 174 4.42 -7.15 -23.19
CA PRO A 174 4.71 -8.56 -22.98
C PRO A 174 3.52 -9.38 -22.43
N PHE A 175 2.41 -8.73 -22.08
CA PHE A 175 1.26 -9.37 -21.45
C PHE A 175 0.23 -9.82 -22.49
N GLN A 176 -0.13 -11.08 -22.45
CA GLN A 176 -1.10 -11.66 -23.42
C GLN A 176 -2.55 -11.32 -23.08
N ARG A 177 -2.85 -10.92 -21.83
CA ARG A 177 -4.20 -10.61 -21.32
C ARG A 177 -4.14 -9.71 -20.11
N ASP A 178 -5.28 -9.29 -19.62
CA ASP A 178 -5.53 -8.57 -18.39
C ASP A 178 -4.97 -7.11 -18.37
N VAL A 179 -4.51 -6.59 -19.51
CA VAL A 179 -4.10 -5.18 -19.62
C VAL A 179 -5.32 -4.32 -19.92
N PRO A 180 -5.62 -3.29 -19.12
CA PRO A 180 -6.79 -2.44 -19.32
C PRO A 180 -6.69 -1.63 -20.62
N ARG A 181 -7.81 -1.48 -21.32
CA ARG A 181 -7.94 -0.72 -22.56
C ARG A 181 -9.09 0.30 -22.43
N PRO A 182 -8.79 1.60 -22.31
CA PRO A 182 -7.46 2.24 -22.41
C PRO A 182 -6.54 1.90 -21.23
N VAL A 183 -5.21 2.01 -21.46
CA VAL A 183 -4.20 1.83 -20.42
C VAL A 183 -4.38 2.90 -19.33
N VAL A 184 -4.38 2.50 -18.07
CA VAL A 184 -4.50 3.40 -16.94
C VAL A 184 -3.13 3.73 -16.37
N VAL A 185 -2.77 5.01 -16.44
CA VAL A 185 -1.46 5.53 -16.00
C VAL A 185 -1.57 6.12 -14.59
N ILE A 186 -0.60 5.83 -13.73
CA ILE A 186 -0.34 6.57 -12.49
C ILE A 186 0.48 7.80 -12.89
N GLU A 187 -0.17 8.95 -13.04
CA GLU A 187 0.48 10.19 -13.47
C GLU A 187 1.41 10.72 -12.41
N GLN A 188 1.01 10.61 -11.14
CA GLN A 188 1.79 11.03 -10.00
C GLN A 188 1.41 10.26 -8.74
N ALA A 189 2.42 9.88 -7.94
CA ALA A 189 2.25 9.42 -6.57
C ALA A 189 2.90 10.43 -5.62
N SER A 190 2.19 10.84 -4.56
CA SER A 190 2.71 11.83 -3.61
C SER A 190 2.21 11.57 -2.19
N VAL A 191 3.08 11.83 -1.19
CA VAL A 191 2.70 11.76 0.22
C VAL A 191 1.82 12.96 0.55
N VAL A 192 0.67 12.72 1.19
CA VAL A 192 -0.26 13.79 1.59
C VAL A 192 0.35 14.59 2.74
N GLY A 193 0.36 15.92 2.62
CA GLY A 193 0.96 16.81 3.63
C GLY A 193 2.50 16.81 3.67
N GLY A 194 3.17 16.03 2.81
CA GLY A 194 4.61 16.12 2.59
C GLY A 194 4.96 17.33 1.74
N LYS A 195 5.92 18.12 2.21
CA LYS A 195 6.58 19.16 1.39
C LYS A 195 7.68 18.52 0.56
#